data_c16fcdceeee29584f0baf005cefb22de
#
_entry.id   c16fcdceeee29584f0baf005cefb22de
#
_cell.length_a   1.000
_cell.length_b   1.000
_cell.length_c   1.000
_cell.angle_alpha   90.00
_cell.angle_beta   90.00
_cell.angle_gamma   90.00
#
_symmetry.space_group_name_H-M   'P 1'
#
loop_
_entity.id
_entity.type
_entity.pdbx_description
1 polymer ?
#
loop_
_entity_poly.entity_id
_entity_poly.type
_entity_poly.pdbx_seq_one_letter_code
_entity_poly.pdbx_strand_id
1 'polypeptide(L)'
;MTSVQAVSGVAAADGSISGYARPIGSDGKALGNPATGGPNLGINWSDNPKLNTFTLVTGSAPRQDNEVVIDRKSSKDGHLRVGDSATVLVAGPPQRVVISGIARFGSADSPGGATIVAFRTPVAQRLIGEPGKFDAISLVATPGVSQTLLVERVARVLPTGTEAITGRAITAETQSQIRKALSFLSTFLLVFAIIALLVGAFMIANTFSITVAQRTRENGLLRALGASRRQILTSVVVEAIAIGVIASLVGLVAGIGVAIGLKALLSAVGIPIPSQGVVVTPSAMIISVVIGVGITTLAALSPARKAAKVPPIAAMQLEVAGSTGYGSKQRIFVGSGVLGLGVTALLIGLFASVQRPIVVVGLGALLVFFGVSILGRTVSLPMSRAIGAPLPRLRGVTGEIARENAMRNPKRTAASASALMIGVGMVCFITIFVSSMKASLDRSVDRAFTGDIVLDSGGGFSGGVDPGLAGTLGGLPEVATVSGLRQGLAQVDGKTVLLQAADPKTVFGIMKVDPRQGSTADLGPDAIAVYKNVAKDKGWTVGSSVPVEFAKTDGRRCGWRSSTEKPPRPATICSACPPIRPTSTASSTARCWSSRRLGCP
;
A
#
# COMPACT_ATOMS: atom_id res chain seq x y z
N MET A 1 -17.48 33.82 3.78
CA MET A 1 -17.44 33.93 2.30
C MET A 1 -17.22 35.37 1.86
N THR A 2 -18.11 36.29 2.15
CA THR A 2 -18.01 37.74 1.77
C THR A 2 -16.70 38.40 2.16
N SER A 3 -16.21 38.17 3.38
CA SER A 3 -14.92 38.72 3.85
C SER A 3 -13.72 38.26 3.01
N VAL A 4 -13.74 37.00 2.54
CA VAL A 4 -12.65 36.42 1.74
C VAL A 4 -12.74 36.90 0.27
N GLN A 5 -13.95 37.07 -0.26
CA GLN A 5 -14.18 37.62 -1.60
C GLN A 5 -13.76 39.08 -1.72
N ALA A 6 -13.83 39.83 -0.62
CA ALA A 6 -13.41 41.23 -0.58
C ALA A 6 -11.89 41.44 -0.49
N VAL A 7 -11.10 40.39 -0.34
CA VAL A 7 -9.65 40.48 -0.23
C VAL A 7 -9.04 40.87 -1.59
N SER A 8 -8.21 41.89 -1.59
CA SER A 8 -7.51 42.36 -2.81
C SER A 8 -6.61 41.24 -3.35
N GLY A 9 -6.83 40.87 -4.61
CA GLY A 9 -6.11 39.80 -5.30
C GLY A 9 -6.91 38.52 -5.44
N VAL A 10 -8.14 38.44 -4.93
CA VAL A 10 -9.07 37.35 -5.17
C VAL A 10 -9.85 37.60 -6.46
N ALA A 11 -9.72 36.77 -7.47
CA ALA A 11 -10.50 36.82 -8.70
C ALA A 11 -11.83 36.07 -8.58
N ALA A 12 -11.84 34.96 -7.85
CA ALA A 12 -13.03 34.17 -7.56
C ALA A 12 -12.83 33.39 -6.24
N ALA A 13 -13.93 33.17 -5.54
CA ALA A 13 -13.96 32.35 -4.35
C ALA A 13 -15.22 31.49 -4.36
N ASP A 14 -15.09 30.22 -3.99
CA ASP A 14 -16.21 29.30 -3.86
C ASP A 14 -16.03 28.42 -2.62
N GLY A 15 -17.14 28.16 -1.92
CA GLY A 15 -17.17 27.33 -0.73
C GLY A 15 -17.49 25.88 -1.10
N SER A 16 -16.73 24.95 -0.57
CA SER A 16 -16.98 23.54 -0.70
C SER A 16 -17.59 22.94 0.57
N ILE A 17 -18.53 22.03 0.37
CA ILE A 17 -19.23 21.27 1.40
C ILE A 17 -19.09 19.82 1.01
N SER A 18 -18.74 18.99 1.98
CA SER A 18 -18.65 17.54 1.79
C SER A 18 -19.32 16.80 2.95
N GLY A 19 -20.05 15.76 2.62
CA GLY A 19 -20.73 14.95 3.63
C GLY A 19 -21.10 13.59 3.07
N TYR A 20 -21.88 12.84 3.82
CA TYR A 20 -22.37 11.54 3.38
C TYR A 20 -23.55 11.67 2.44
N ALA A 21 -23.45 11.10 1.24
CA ALA A 21 -24.59 10.88 0.36
C ALA A 21 -24.35 9.62 -0.47
N ARG A 22 -25.37 8.75 -0.52
CA ARG A 22 -25.30 7.45 -1.21
C ARG A 22 -26.52 7.25 -2.06
N PRO A 23 -26.41 7.22 -3.38
CA PRO A 23 -27.56 7.01 -4.26
C PRO A 23 -27.98 5.54 -4.26
N ILE A 24 -29.27 5.31 -4.44
CA ILE A 24 -29.88 3.99 -4.67
C ILE A 24 -30.07 3.85 -6.17
N GLY A 25 -29.59 2.72 -6.73
CA GLY A 25 -29.74 2.38 -8.13
C GLY A 25 -31.18 2.04 -8.52
N SER A 26 -31.45 1.91 -9.80
CA SER A 26 -32.75 1.53 -10.33
C SER A 26 -33.22 0.13 -9.87
N ASP A 27 -32.28 -0.72 -9.44
CA ASP A 27 -32.52 -2.05 -8.86
C ASP A 27 -32.88 -2.01 -7.35
N GLY A 28 -32.98 -0.84 -6.76
CA GLY A 28 -33.26 -0.65 -5.32
C GLY A 28 -32.05 -0.87 -4.41
N LYS A 29 -30.88 -1.15 -4.96
CA LYS A 29 -29.66 -1.34 -4.15
C LYS A 29 -28.89 -0.04 -3.99
N ALA A 30 -28.37 0.16 -2.78
CA ALA A 30 -27.50 1.31 -2.50
C ALA A 30 -26.16 1.16 -3.22
N LEU A 31 -25.77 2.17 -4.00
CA LEU A 31 -24.56 2.17 -4.79
C LEU A 31 -23.31 2.39 -3.91
N GLY A 32 -22.15 2.01 -4.43
CA GLY A 32 -20.89 2.09 -3.70
C GLY A 32 -20.77 0.99 -2.64
N ASN A 33 -19.68 0.24 -2.72
CA ASN A 33 -19.38 -0.82 -1.76
C ASN A 33 -18.35 -0.31 -0.75
N PRO A 34 -18.69 -0.14 0.54
CA PRO A 34 -17.73 0.29 1.56
C PRO A 34 -16.51 -0.65 1.69
N ALA A 35 -16.68 -1.94 1.37
CA ALA A 35 -15.60 -2.94 1.41
C ALA A 35 -14.56 -2.75 0.31
N THR A 36 -14.89 -2.09 -0.79
CA THR A 36 -13.95 -1.82 -1.90
C THR A 36 -13.21 -0.49 -1.77
N GLY A 37 -13.44 0.26 -0.68
CA GLY A 37 -12.65 1.42 -0.27
C GLY A 37 -13.00 2.76 -0.92
N GLY A 38 -13.97 2.83 -1.81
CA GLY A 38 -14.45 4.10 -2.35
C GLY A 38 -15.44 4.77 -1.39
N PRO A 39 -15.25 6.05 -0.98
CA PRO A 39 -16.20 6.75 -0.10
C PRO A 39 -17.49 7.11 -0.85
N ASN A 40 -18.59 7.23 -0.08
CA ASN A 40 -19.84 7.76 -0.58
C ASN A 40 -19.92 9.24 -0.19
N LEU A 41 -19.82 10.14 -1.15
CA LEU A 41 -19.67 11.58 -0.94
C LEU A 41 -20.86 12.37 -1.52
N GLY A 42 -21.49 13.16 -0.68
CA GLY A 42 -22.28 14.30 -1.10
C GLY A 42 -21.41 15.54 -1.15
N ILE A 43 -21.56 16.34 -2.18
CA ILE A 43 -20.84 17.61 -2.34
C ILE A 43 -21.82 18.69 -2.81
N ASN A 44 -21.42 19.95 -2.71
CA ASN A 44 -22.13 21.00 -3.44
C ASN A 44 -21.57 21.13 -4.87
N TRP A 45 -22.44 21.46 -5.80
CA TRP A 45 -22.04 21.84 -7.15
C TRP A 45 -21.50 23.27 -7.18
N SER A 46 -20.31 23.48 -7.70
CA SER A 46 -19.76 24.80 -7.93
C SER A 46 -20.18 25.32 -9.30
N ASP A 47 -20.76 26.52 -9.33
CA ASP A 47 -21.11 27.20 -10.58
C ASP A 47 -19.91 27.85 -11.25
N ASN A 48 -18.77 27.96 -10.58
CA ASN A 48 -17.54 28.52 -11.14
C ASN A 48 -16.72 27.44 -11.86
N PRO A 49 -16.59 27.52 -13.21
CA PRO A 49 -15.86 26.50 -13.98
C PRO A 49 -14.37 26.36 -13.61
N LYS A 50 -13.75 27.41 -13.06
CA LYS A 50 -12.33 27.38 -12.63
C LYS A 50 -12.12 26.67 -11.29
N LEU A 51 -13.18 26.56 -10.49
CA LEU A 51 -13.15 25.96 -9.16
C LEU A 51 -13.90 24.62 -9.11
N ASN A 52 -14.71 24.31 -10.14
CA ASN A 52 -15.39 23.04 -10.25
C ASN A 52 -14.45 21.98 -10.82
N THR A 53 -14.14 20.97 -10.03
CA THR A 53 -13.29 19.83 -10.44
C THR A 53 -14.05 18.80 -11.28
N PHE A 54 -15.38 18.93 -11.37
CA PHE A 54 -16.24 18.05 -12.15
C PHE A 54 -16.65 18.70 -13.47
N THR A 55 -16.67 17.89 -14.52
CA THR A 55 -17.12 18.31 -15.85
C THR A 55 -18.38 17.53 -16.20
N LEU A 56 -19.45 18.23 -16.58
CA LEU A 56 -20.68 17.61 -17.07
C LEU A 56 -20.41 16.82 -18.36
N VAL A 57 -20.93 15.60 -18.40
CA VAL A 57 -20.91 14.71 -19.58
C VAL A 57 -22.24 14.81 -20.32
N THR A 58 -23.34 14.77 -19.56
CA THR A 58 -24.73 14.87 -20.09
C THR A 58 -25.59 15.61 -19.08
N GLY A 59 -26.65 16.26 -19.56
CA GLY A 59 -27.58 17.02 -18.70
C GLY A 59 -27.09 18.40 -18.34
N SER A 60 -27.56 18.92 -17.22
CA SER A 60 -27.31 20.27 -16.72
C SER A 60 -26.93 20.29 -15.24
N ALA A 61 -26.33 21.38 -14.78
CA ALA A 61 -26.15 21.65 -13.34
C ALA A 61 -27.49 21.67 -12.59
N PRO A 62 -27.51 21.32 -11.30
CA PRO A 62 -28.75 21.27 -10.53
C PRO A 62 -29.27 22.71 -10.31
N ARG A 63 -30.50 22.97 -10.72
CA ARG A 63 -31.17 24.29 -10.61
C ARG A 63 -32.25 24.33 -9.56
N GLN A 64 -32.89 23.18 -9.30
CA GLN A 64 -33.92 23.02 -8.30
C GLN A 64 -33.40 22.30 -7.05
N ASP A 65 -34.09 22.41 -5.94
CA ASP A 65 -33.68 21.84 -4.65
C ASP A 65 -33.73 20.32 -4.62
N ASN A 66 -34.52 19.71 -5.50
CA ASN A 66 -34.61 18.26 -5.69
C ASN A 66 -33.74 17.72 -6.84
N GLU A 67 -32.96 18.57 -7.50
CA GLU A 67 -32.05 18.15 -8.57
C GLU A 67 -30.65 17.85 -8.07
N VAL A 68 -30.04 16.82 -8.63
CA VAL A 68 -28.67 16.42 -8.34
C VAL A 68 -27.88 16.06 -9.60
N VAL A 69 -26.58 16.24 -9.54
CA VAL A 69 -25.64 15.69 -10.49
C VAL A 69 -24.95 14.49 -9.84
N ILE A 70 -24.86 13.37 -10.57
CA ILE A 70 -24.14 12.18 -10.11
C ILE A 70 -22.89 11.94 -10.95
N ASP A 71 -21.93 11.22 -10.40
CA ASP A 71 -20.76 10.80 -11.16
C ASP A 71 -21.10 9.70 -12.18
N ARG A 72 -20.30 9.62 -13.25
CA ARG A 72 -20.54 8.68 -14.36
C ARG A 72 -20.45 7.21 -13.93
N LYS A 73 -19.63 6.91 -12.92
CA LYS A 73 -19.58 5.56 -12.37
C LYS A 73 -20.91 5.19 -11.69
N SER A 74 -21.43 6.07 -10.84
CA SER A 74 -22.74 5.87 -10.20
C SER A 74 -23.88 5.72 -11.21
N SER A 75 -23.84 6.50 -12.29
CA SER A 75 -24.80 6.36 -13.40
C SER A 75 -24.73 4.98 -14.05
N LYS A 76 -23.52 4.48 -14.34
CA LYS A 76 -23.33 3.15 -14.94
C LYS A 76 -23.72 2.01 -14.00
N ASP A 77 -23.23 2.05 -12.77
CA ASP A 77 -23.43 0.98 -11.78
C ASP A 77 -24.89 0.89 -11.34
N GLY A 78 -25.59 2.03 -11.23
CA GLY A 78 -26.97 2.11 -10.82
C GLY A 78 -28.00 2.12 -11.95
N HIS A 79 -27.54 2.05 -13.21
CA HIS A 79 -28.38 2.20 -14.39
C HIS A 79 -29.27 3.45 -14.36
N LEU A 80 -28.71 4.57 -13.85
CA LEU A 80 -29.39 5.84 -13.67
C LEU A 80 -29.07 6.79 -14.83
N ARG A 81 -30.10 7.48 -15.34
CA ARG A 81 -30.00 8.41 -16.47
C ARG A 81 -30.48 9.82 -16.07
N VAL A 82 -30.12 10.81 -16.86
CA VAL A 82 -30.65 12.16 -16.72
C VAL A 82 -32.18 12.15 -16.89
N GLY A 83 -32.87 12.76 -15.96
CA GLY A 83 -34.33 12.77 -15.84
C GLY A 83 -34.92 11.71 -14.91
N ASP A 84 -34.15 10.69 -14.53
CA ASP A 84 -34.63 9.66 -13.61
C ASP A 84 -34.81 10.21 -12.20
N SER A 85 -35.81 9.69 -11.49
CA SER A 85 -35.98 9.90 -10.06
C SER A 85 -35.21 8.84 -9.29
N ALA A 86 -34.37 9.26 -8.36
CA ALA A 86 -33.58 8.37 -7.51
C ALA A 86 -33.77 8.73 -6.02
N THR A 87 -33.46 7.79 -5.14
CA THR A 87 -33.37 8.03 -3.70
C THR A 87 -31.93 8.16 -3.30
N VAL A 88 -31.59 9.20 -2.53
CA VAL A 88 -30.26 9.41 -1.96
C VAL A 88 -30.33 9.30 -0.45
N LEU A 89 -29.51 8.42 0.12
CA LEU A 89 -29.31 8.28 1.56
C LEU A 89 -28.33 9.36 2.01
N VAL A 90 -28.74 10.14 3.00
CA VAL A 90 -27.93 11.17 3.67
C VAL A 90 -27.87 10.87 5.18
N ALA A 91 -27.17 11.68 5.97
CA ALA A 91 -27.11 11.51 7.42
C ALA A 91 -28.47 11.69 8.13
N GLY A 92 -29.51 12.16 7.42
CA GLY A 92 -30.91 12.28 7.85
C GLY A 92 -31.84 11.36 7.05
N PRO A 93 -33.12 11.72 6.94
CA PRO A 93 -34.11 10.96 6.16
C PRO A 93 -33.69 10.85 4.69
N PRO A 94 -33.97 9.71 4.03
CA PRO A 94 -33.70 9.54 2.61
C PRO A 94 -34.36 10.64 1.77
N GLN A 95 -33.65 11.15 0.77
CA GLN A 95 -34.12 12.23 -0.09
C GLN A 95 -34.49 11.69 -1.47
N ARG A 96 -35.68 12.06 -1.96
CA ARG A 96 -36.05 11.83 -3.37
C ARG A 96 -35.53 12.97 -4.22
N VAL A 97 -34.77 12.63 -5.25
CA VAL A 97 -34.10 13.59 -6.13
C VAL A 97 -34.31 13.22 -7.60
N VAL A 98 -34.16 14.19 -8.47
CA VAL A 98 -34.12 14.00 -9.92
C VAL A 98 -32.67 14.19 -10.41
N ILE A 99 -32.19 13.31 -11.24
CA ILE A 99 -30.86 13.41 -11.82
C ILE A 99 -30.88 14.43 -12.95
N SER A 100 -30.36 15.62 -12.69
CA SER A 100 -30.28 16.70 -13.69
C SER A 100 -29.07 16.56 -14.61
N GLY A 101 -28.01 15.90 -14.15
CA GLY A 101 -26.79 15.72 -14.92
C GLY A 101 -25.91 14.58 -14.46
N ILE A 102 -25.03 14.16 -15.36
CA ILE A 102 -23.99 13.18 -15.11
C ILE A 102 -22.64 13.85 -15.36
N ALA A 103 -21.73 13.77 -14.38
CA ALA A 103 -20.43 14.41 -14.43
C ALA A 103 -19.28 13.40 -14.35
N ARG A 104 -18.09 13.83 -14.71
CA ARG A 104 -16.83 13.09 -14.57
C ARG A 104 -15.82 13.93 -13.79
N PHE A 105 -14.89 13.25 -13.13
CA PHE A 105 -13.78 13.88 -12.42
C PHE A 105 -12.54 13.88 -13.30
N GLY A 106 -12.18 15.03 -13.85
CA GLY A 106 -11.15 15.11 -14.89
C GLY A 106 -11.49 14.20 -16.07
N SER A 107 -10.68 13.18 -16.32
CA SER A 107 -10.94 12.16 -17.34
C SER A 107 -11.42 10.82 -16.75
N ALA A 108 -11.52 10.70 -15.42
CA ALA A 108 -12.02 9.51 -14.73
C ALA A 108 -13.54 9.56 -14.54
N ASP A 109 -14.19 8.38 -14.53
CA ASP A 109 -15.63 8.27 -14.29
C ASP A 109 -16.01 8.68 -12.85
N SER A 110 -15.06 8.56 -11.89
CA SER A 110 -15.21 8.92 -10.48
C SER A 110 -13.83 9.09 -9.80
N PRO A 111 -13.66 9.94 -8.78
CA PRO A 111 -12.42 10.04 -8.02
C PRO A 111 -12.25 8.81 -7.11
N GLY A 112 -11.23 7.99 -7.38
CA GLY A 112 -10.86 6.87 -6.50
C GLY A 112 -11.92 5.80 -6.28
N GLY A 113 -12.88 5.65 -7.21
CA GLY A 113 -13.98 4.69 -7.06
C GLY A 113 -15.11 5.15 -6.13
N ALA A 114 -15.07 6.41 -5.66
CA ALA A 114 -16.13 7.02 -4.87
C ALA A 114 -17.47 7.06 -5.61
N THR A 115 -18.57 7.10 -4.89
CA THR A 115 -19.86 7.54 -5.42
C THR A 115 -20.06 9.00 -5.06
N ILE A 116 -20.43 9.84 -6.04
CA ILE A 116 -20.59 11.27 -5.84
C ILE A 116 -22.02 11.69 -6.15
N VAL A 117 -22.62 12.45 -5.23
CA VAL A 117 -23.87 13.16 -5.43
C VAL A 117 -23.64 14.64 -5.18
N ALA A 118 -23.79 15.46 -6.21
CA ALA A 118 -23.60 16.89 -6.11
C ALA A 118 -24.96 17.62 -6.06
N PHE A 119 -25.17 18.37 -5.00
CA PHE A 119 -26.38 19.15 -4.71
C PHE A 119 -26.14 20.62 -5.02
N ARG A 120 -27.21 21.42 -5.15
CA ARG A 120 -27.09 22.88 -5.05
C ARG A 120 -26.50 23.27 -3.68
N THR A 121 -25.70 24.34 -3.64
CA THR A 121 -25.04 24.76 -2.39
C THR A 121 -26.00 24.94 -1.19
N PRO A 122 -27.19 25.59 -1.30
CA PRO A 122 -28.11 25.70 -0.16
C PRO A 122 -28.66 24.35 0.30
N VAL A 123 -28.85 23.42 -0.63
CA VAL A 123 -29.33 22.08 -0.34
C VAL A 123 -28.24 21.24 0.33
N ALA A 124 -27.00 21.32 -0.18
CA ALA A 124 -25.84 20.69 0.42
C ALA A 124 -25.64 21.15 1.88
N GLN A 125 -25.73 22.48 2.14
CA GLN A 125 -25.64 23.02 3.49
C GLN A 125 -26.72 22.46 4.43
N ARG A 126 -27.93 22.25 3.93
CA ARG A 126 -29.05 21.73 4.72
C ARG A 126 -28.98 20.23 4.95
N LEU A 127 -28.58 19.45 3.94
CA LEU A 127 -28.64 17.97 3.99
C LEU A 127 -27.34 17.33 4.49
N ILE A 128 -26.19 17.88 4.13
CA ILE A 128 -24.88 17.25 4.37
C ILE A 128 -23.86 18.18 5.04
N GLY A 129 -24.20 19.45 5.23
CA GLY A 129 -23.36 20.45 5.88
C GLY A 129 -24.09 21.21 6.99
N GLU A 130 -23.69 22.46 7.23
CA GLU A 130 -24.35 23.39 8.14
C GLU A 130 -24.78 24.66 7.37
N PRO A 131 -25.99 25.18 7.59
CA PRO A 131 -26.46 26.41 6.98
C PRO A 131 -25.49 27.56 7.20
N GLY A 132 -25.10 28.23 6.10
CA GLY A 132 -24.19 29.38 6.13
C GLY A 132 -22.71 29.05 6.35
N LYS A 133 -22.32 27.77 6.49
CA LYS A 133 -20.93 27.34 6.67
C LYS A 133 -20.42 26.52 5.49
N PHE A 134 -19.11 26.50 5.36
CA PHE A 134 -18.37 25.72 4.36
C PHE A 134 -17.23 24.95 5.04
N ASP A 135 -16.92 23.76 4.55
CA ASP A 135 -15.80 22.96 5.05
C ASP A 135 -14.47 23.53 4.57
N ALA A 136 -14.44 24.05 3.34
CA ALA A 136 -13.28 24.75 2.78
C ALA A 136 -13.73 25.85 1.81
N ILE A 137 -12.86 26.83 1.58
CA ILE A 137 -13.05 27.89 0.59
C ILE A 137 -11.91 27.83 -0.40
N SER A 138 -12.22 27.58 -1.67
CA SER A 138 -11.26 27.59 -2.76
C SER A 138 -11.20 28.97 -3.42
N LEU A 139 -10.00 29.44 -3.72
CA LEU A 139 -9.75 30.79 -4.26
C LEU A 139 -8.97 30.71 -5.57
N VAL A 140 -9.31 31.63 -6.48
CA VAL A 140 -8.51 31.91 -7.67
C VAL A 140 -7.87 33.29 -7.50
N ALA A 141 -6.55 33.34 -7.66
CA ALA A 141 -5.82 34.62 -7.64
C ALA A 141 -6.08 35.43 -8.93
N THR A 142 -6.09 36.77 -8.82
CA THR A 142 -6.04 37.65 -9.99
C THR A 142 -4.70 37.46 -10.72
N PRO A 143 -4.67 37.65 -12.06
CA PRO A 143 -3.42 37.58 -12.80
C PRO A 143 -2.36 38.52 -12.20
N GLY A 144 -1.14 38.01 -12.00
CA GLY A 144 -0.02 38.74 -11.41
C GLY A 144 0.10 38.65 -9.88
N VAL A 145 -0.88 38.09 -9.16
CA VAL A 145 -0.80 37.86 -7.71
C VAL A 145 -0.31 36.43 -7.43
N SER A 146 0.80 36.31 -6.69
CA SER A 146 1.32 35.00 -6.30
C SER A 146 0.45 34.30 -5.25
N GLN A 147 0.42 32.97 -5.24
CA GLN A 147 -0.34 32.20 -4.25
C GLN A 147 0.10 32.51 -2.81
N THR A 148 1.38 32.72 -2.57
CA THR A 148 1.93 33.06 -1.25
C THR A 148 1.42 34.40 -0.75
N LEU A 149 1.47 35.44 -1.61
CA LEU A 149 0.95 36.77 -1.26
C LEU A 149 -0.56 36.75 -1.01
N LEU A 150 -1.30 35.96 -1.78
CA LEU A 150 -2.74 35.80 -1.56
C LEU A 150 -3.05 35.11 -0.22
N VAL A 151 -2.30 34.07 0.12
CA VAL A 151 -2.43 33.37 1.43
C VAL A 151 -2.17 34.33 2.59
N GLU A 152 -1.12 35.15 2.54
CA GLU A 152 -0.84 36.18 3.58
C GLU A 152 -1.96 37.17 3.76
N ARG A 153 -2.57 37.66 2.66
CA ARG A 153 -3.68 38.59 2.71
C ARG A 153 -4.95 37.95 3.26
N VAL A 154 -5.25 36.74 2.82
CA VAL A 154 -6.43 35.97 3.27
C VAL A 154 -6.30 35.59 4.74
N ALA A 155 -5.12 35.18 5.19
CA ALA A 155 -4.88 34.80 6.59
C ALA A 155 -5.25 35.90 7.59
N ARG A 156 -5.14 37.19 7.19
CA ARG A 156 -5.48 38.32 8.06
C ARG A 156 -6.98 38.52 8.30
N VAL A 157 -7.82 37.97 7.43
CA VAL A 157 -9.30 38.11 7.52
C VAL A 157 -9.99 36.78 7.94
N LEU A 158 -9.19 35.73 8.13
CA LEU A 158 -9.72 34.44 8.56
C LEU A 158 -10.03 34.46 10.07
N PRO A 159 -11.15 33.81 10.49
CA PRO A 159 -11.40 33.59 11.91
C PRO A 159 -10.39 32.61 12.51
N THR A 160 -10.20 32.71 13.83
CA THR A 160 -9.40 31.75 14.61
C THR A 160 -9.83 30.32 14.34
N GLY A 161 -8.86 29.39 14.23
CA GLY A 161 -9.12 28.00 13.93
C GLY A 161 -9.25 27.68 12.43
N THR A 162 -8.99 28.65 11.54
CA THR A 162 -8.91 28.43 10.09
C THR A 162 -7.52 28.78 9.56
N GLU A 163 -7.06 28.07 8.56
CA GLU A 163 -5.74 28.26 7.96
C GLU A 163 -5.89 28.51 6.45
N ALA A 164 -5.08 29.44 5.94
CA ALA A 164 -4.93 29.64 4.50
C ALA A 164 -3.67 28.91 4.02
N ILE A 165 -3.82 28.06 3.03
CA ILE A 165 -2.70 27.29 2.46
C ILE A 165 -2.71 27.40 0.94
N THR A 166 -1.52 27.33 0.32
CA THR A 166 -1.42 27.37 -1.14
C THR A 166 -1.90 26.05 -1.76
N GLY A 167 -2.45 26.08 -2.95
CA GLY A 167 -2.84 24.87 -3.69
C GLY A 167 -1.65 23.93 -3.92
N ARG A 168 -0.42 24.46 -4.05
CA ARG A 168 0.80 23.65 -4.12
C ARG A 168 1.08 22.91 -2.83
N ALA A 169 0.86 23.53 -1.66
CA ALA A 169 1.05 22.90 -0.36
C ALA A 169 0.05 21.75 -0.14
N ILE A 170 -1.25 21.97 -0.42
CA ILE A 170 -2.28 20.90 -0.37
C ILE A 170 -1.91 19.75 -1.28
N THR A 171 -1.52 20.03 -2.53
CA THR A 171 -1.14 18.99 -3.49
C THR A 171 0.06 18.19 -2.99
N ALA A 172 1.10 18.87 -2.48
CA ALA A 172 2.30 18.23 -1.95
C ALA A 172 1.98 17.37 -0.71
N GLU A 173 1.12 17.85 0.19
CA GLU A 173 0.70 17.10 1.37
C GLU A 173 -0.11 15.86 0.99
N THR A 174 -1.11 15.99 0.12
CA THR A 174 -1.92 14.88 -0.39
C THR A 174 -1.04 13.84 -1.09
N GLN A 175 -0.13 14.28 -1.97
CA GLN A 175 0.84 13.39 -2.62
C GLN A 175 1.76 12.70 -1.62
N SER A 176 2.17 13.40 -0.55
CA SER A 176 2.99 12.82 0.52
C SER A 176 2.22 11.74 1.29
N GLN A 177 0.96 11.99 1.62
CA GLN A 177 0.10 11.01 2.30
C GLN A 177 -0.13 9.77 1.43
N ILE A 178 -0.47 9.94 0.15
CA ILE A 178 -0.63 8.83 -0.81
C ILE A 178 0.69 8.06 -0.95
N ARG A 179 1.82 8.76 -1.08
CA ARG A 179 3.15 8.16 -1.17
C ARG A 179 3.50 7.34 0.07
N LYS A 180 3.18 7.85 1.27
CA LYS A 180 3.36 7.12 2.54
C LYS A 180 2.46 5.88 2.61
N ALA A 181 1.19 5.99 2.21
CA ALA A 181 0.27 4.86 2.16
C ALA A 181 0.73 3.76 1.19
N LEU A 182 1.29 4.16 0.04
CA LEU A 182 1.79 3.23 -0.98
C LEU A 182 3.25 2.78 -0.74
N SER A 183 3.98 3.38 0.22
CA SER A 183 5.40 3.08 0.45
C SER A 183 5.64 1.63 0.86
N PHE A 184 4.72 1.04 1.61
CA PHE A 184 4.78 -0.37 1.97
C PHE A 184 4.70 -1.26 0.72
N LEU A 185 3.76 -0.98 -0.18
CA LEU A 185 3.57 -1.75 -1.41
C LEU A 185 4.79 -1.59 -2.34
N SER A 186 5.30 -0.37 -2.51
CA SER A 186 6.48 -0.13 -3.34
C SER A 186 7.73 -0.82 -2.79
N THR A 187 7.93 -0.82 -1.46
CA THR A 187 9.04 -1.53 -0.81
C THR A 187 8.90 -3.05 -0.99
N PHE A 188 7.70 -3.59 -0.82
CA PHE A 188 7.42 -5.01 -1.05
C PHE A 188 7.73 -5.42 -2.49
N LEU A 189 7.23 -4.66 -3.47
CA LEU A 189 7.48 -4.93 -4.89
C LEU A 189 8.96 -4.80 -5.26
N LEU A 190 9.68 -3.84 -4.66
CA LEU A 190 11.13 -3.68 -4.86
C LEU A 190 11.90 -4.89 -4.34
N VAL A 191 11.60 -5.36 -3.13
CA VAL A 191 12.22 -6.58 -2.56
C VAL A 191 11.95 -7.78 -3.47
N PHE A 192 10.71 -7.93 -3.93
CA PHE A 192 10.33 -8.98 -4.86
C PHE A 192 11.10 -8.89 -6.18
N ALA A 193 11.23 -7.70 -6.75
CA ALA A 193 12.01 -7.47 -7.96
C ALA A 193 13.50 -7.83 -7.79
N ILE A 194 14.10 -7.48 -6.65
CA ILE A 194 15.49 -7.83 -6.34
C ILE A 194 15.66 -9.35 -6.25
N ILE A 195 14.74 -10.05 -5.60
CA ILE A 195 14.78 -11.52 -5.50
C ILE A 195 14.65 -12.14 -6.91
N ALA A 196 13.66 -11.71 -7.71
CA ALA A 196 13.46 -12.19 -9.08
C ALA A 196 14.70 -11.95 -9.96
N LEU A 197 15.32 -10.80 -9.80
CA LEU A 197 16.54 -10.41 -10.51
C LEU A 197 17.73 -11.31 -10.16
N LEU A 198 17.92 -11.63 -8.88
CA LEU A 198 18.94 -12.57 -8.41
C LEU A 198 18.73 -13.97 -8.96
N VAL A 199 17.48 -14.43 -8.95
CA VAL A 199 17.09 -15.71 -9.52
C VAL A 199 17.44 -15.76 -11.02
N GLY A 200 17.02 -14.71 -11.75
CA GLY A 200 17.33 -14.55 -13.17
C GLY A 200 18.83 -14.55 -13.44
N ALA A 201 19.60 -13.75 -12.69
CA ALA A 201 21.06 -13.70 -12.80
C ALA A 201 21.71 -15.07 -12.58
N PHE A 202 21.23 -15.82 -11.58
CA PHE A 202 21.72 -17.17 -11.31
C PHE A 202 21.40 -18.15 -12.45
N MET A 203 20.19 -18.11 -13.00
CA MET A 203 19.79 -18.94 -14.14
C MET A 203 20.61 -18.61 -15.38
N ILE A 204 20.78 -17.31 -15.66
CA ILE A 204 21.60 -16.83 -16.79
C ILE A 204 23.06 -17.30 -16.63
N ALA A 205 23.67 -17.09 -15.46
CA ALA A 205 25.04 -17.53 -15.20
C ALA A 205 25.22 -19.05 -15.37
N ASN A 206 24.22 -19.82 -14.96
CA ASN A 206 24.22 -21.27 -15.11
C ASN A 206 24.11 -21.69 -16.59
N THR A 207 23.19 -21.09 -17.34
CA THR A 207 22.98 -21.35 -18.77
C THR A 207 24.23 -20.99 -19.57
N PHE A 208 24.80 -19.80 -19.34
CA PHE A 208 26.06 -19.41 -19.98
C PHE A 208 27.22 -20.34 -19.61
N SER A 209 27.27 -20.82 -18.37
CA SER A 209 28.30 -21.79 -17.96
C SER A 209 28.21 -23.12 -18.73
N ILE A 210 26.99 -23.59 -19.03
CA ILE A 210 26.76 -24.81 -19.83
C ILE A 210 27.10 -24.54 -21.29
N THR A 211 26.63 -23.44 -21.88
CA THR A 211 26.87 -23.07 -23.28
C THR A 211 28.39 -22.88 -23.56
N VAL A 212 29.07 -22.16 -22.66
CA VAL A 212 30.51 -21.97 -22.73
C VAL A 212 31.26 -23.28 -22.61
N ALA A 213 30.85 -24.20 -21.73
CA ALA A 213 31.46 -25.52 -21.60
C ALA A 213 31.27 -26.36 -22.86
N GLN A 214 30.12 -26.29 -23.53
CA GLN A 214 29.87 -26.96 -24.81
C GLN A 214 30.79 -26.42 -25.94
N ARG A 215 31.04 -25.09 -25.98
CA ARG A 215 31.89 -24.42 -26.94
C ARG A 215 33.39 -24.40 -26.57
N THR A 216 33.80 -25.14 -25.52
CA THR A 216 35.19 -25.11 -25.04
C THR A 216 36.19 -25.58 -26.13
N ARG A 217 35.80 -26.60 -26.92
CA ARG A 217 36.66 -27.11 -28.04
C ARG A 217 36.81 -26.07 -29.14
N GLU A 218 35.72 -25.40 -29.54
CA GLU A 218 35.75 -24.35 -30.56
C GLU A 218 36.62 -23.18 -30.09
N ASN A 219 36.45 -22.72 -28.84
CA ASN A 219 37.28 -21.68 -28.25
C ASN A 219 38.77 -22.08 -28.16
N GLY A 220 39.05 -23.37 -27.89
CA GLY A 220 40.40 -23.93 -27.89
C GLY A 220 41.04 -23.90 -29.27
N LEU A 221 40.31 -24.30 -30.31
CA LEU A 221 40.75 -24.22 -31.70
C LEU A 221 41.05 -22.80 -32.17
N LEU A 222 40.14 -21.85 -31.88
CA LEU A 222 40.36 -20.43 -32.18
C LEU A 222 41.65 -19.89 -31.53
N ARG A 223 41.94 -20.32 -30.30
CA ARG A 223 43.16 -19.94 -29.60
C ARG A 223 44.41 -20.60 -30.19
N ALA A 224 44.30 -21.84 -30.66
CA ALA A 224 45.40 -22.51 -31.37
C ALA A 224 45.74 -21.81 -32.72
N LEU A 225 44.70 -21.21 -33.35
CA LEU A 225 44.85 -20.39 -34.57
C LEU A 225 45.29 -18.94 -34.27
N GLY A 226 45.60 -18.59 -32.99
CA GLY A 226 46.15 -17.29 -32.61
C GLY A 226 45.16 -16.29 -31.97
N ALA A 227 43.92 -16.66 -31.73
CA ALA A 227 42.97 -15.78 -31.06
C ALA A 227 43.40 -15.45 -29.62
N SER A 228 43.38 -14.18 -29.27
CA SER A 228 43.72 -13.70 -27.92
C SER A 228 42.60 -14.01 -26.91
N ARG A 229 42.97 -14.07 -25.61
CA ARG A 229 41.99 -14.23 -24.51
C ARG A 229 40.96 -13.11 -24.51
N ARG A 230 41.34 -11.88 -24.88
CA ARG A 230 40.44 -10.74 -24.94
C ARG A 230 39.39 -10.90 -26.05
N GLN A 231 39.78 -11.40 -27.22
CA GLN A 231 38.87 -11.64 -28.34
C GLN A 231 37.78 -12.64 -27.97
N ILE A 232 38.13 -13.78 -27.32
CA ILE A 232 37.15 -14.77 -26.85
C ILE A 232 36.25 -14.19 -25.79
N LEU A 233 36.80 -13.43 -24.81
CA LEU A 233 36.01 -12.78 -23.79
C LEU A 233 35.03 -11.78 -24.40
N THR A 234 35.49 -10.93 -25.32
CA THR A 234 34.66 -9.92 -25.99
C THR A 234 33.57 -10.57 -26.82
N SER A 235 33.84 -11.65 -27.53
CA SER A 235 32.85 -12.40 -28.31
C SER A 235 31.69 -12.88 -27.41
N VAL A 236 31.99 -13.51 -26.28
CA VAL A 236 30.96 -13.99 -25.33
C VAL A 236 30.20 -12.84 -24.67
N VAL A 237 30.90 -11.73 -24.37
CA VAL A 237 30.26 -10.54 -23.77
C VAL A 237 29.33 -9.86 -24.77
N VAL A 238 29.71 -9.72 -26.03
CA VAL A 238 28.86 -9.16 -27.10
C VAL A 238 27.63 -10.03 -27.32
N GLU A 239 27.79 -11.37 -27.32
CA GLU A 239 26.67 -12.31 -27.38
C GLU A 239 25.74 -12.12 -26.19
N ALA A 240 26.28 -11.98 -24.97
CA ALA A 240 25.48 -11.73 -23.76
C ALA A 240 24.72 -10.39 -23.80
N ILE A 241 25.34 -9.34 -24.34
CA ILE A 241 24.71 -8.04 -24.55
C ILE A 241 23.54 -8.16 -25.55
N ALA A 242 23.79 -8.79 -26.70
CA ALA A 242 22.76 -8.97 -27.72
C ALA A 242 21.56 -9.76 -27.21
N ILE A 243 21.78 -10.88 -26.52
CA ILE A 243 20.75 -11.66 -25.87
C ILE A 243 20.06 -10.82 -24.78
N GLY A 244 20.82 -10.08 -23.98
CA GLY A 244 20.31 -9.20 -22.92
C GLY A 244 19.39 -8.11 -23.45
N VAL A 245 19.71 -7.48 -24.57
CA VAL A 245 18.86 -6.47 -25.22
C VAL A 245 17.56 -7.10 -25.70
N ILE A 246 17.63 -8.19 -26.46
CA ILE A 246 16.44 -8.87 -27.00
C ILE A 246 15.54 -9.34 -25.84
N ALA A 247 16.11 -10.03 -24.86
CA ALA A 247 15.36 -10.53 -23.70
C ALA A 247 14.74 -9.40 -22.86
N SER A 248 15.45 -8.28 -22.70
CA SER A 248 14.93 -7.12 -21.96
C SER A 248 13.77 -6.45 -22.69
N LEU A 249 13.82 -6.34 -24.02
CA LEU A 249 12.72 -5.79 -24.81
C LEU A 249 11.48 -6.70 -24.77
N VAL A 250 11.66 -8.01 -24.95
CA VAL A 250 10.59 -8.99 -24.84
C VAL A 250 10.01 -8.99 -23.42
N GLY A 251 10.87 -8.97 -22.40
CA GLY A 251 10.46 -8.90 -21.00
C GLY A 251 9.69 -7.62 -20.66
N LEU A 252 10.08 -6.48 -21.23
CA LEU A 252 9.36 -5.21 -21.07
C LEU A 252 7.94 -5.30 -21.65
N VAL A 253 7.80 -5.79 -22.87
CA VAL A 253 6.47 -5.97 -23.50
C VAL A 253 5.61 -6.95 -22.73
N ALA A 254 6.18 -8.09 -22.34
CA ALA A 254 5.47 -9.07 -21.51
C ALA A 254 5.07 -8.49 -20.15
N GLY A 255 5.95 -7.72 -19.50
CA GLY A 255 5.68 -7.05 -18.23
C GLY A 255 4.54 -6.04 -18.31
N ILE A 256 4.48 -5.25 -19.39
CA ILE A 256 3.35 -4.35 -19.66
C ILE A 256 2.06 -5.15 -19.85
N GLY A 257 2.11 -6.26 -20.60
CA GLY A 257 0.95 -7.14 -20.79
C GLY A 257 0.43 -7.73 -19.47
N VAL A 258 1.32 -8.19 -18.60
CA VAL A 258 0.97 -8.69 -17.26
C VAL A 258 0.35 -7.58 -16.41
N ALA A 259 0.88 -6.35 -16.45
CA ALA A 259 0.32 -5.22 -15.71
C ALA A 259 -1.10 -4.86 -16.18
N ILE A 260 -1.36 -4.89 -17.49
CA ILE A 260 -2.69 -4.68 -18.06
C ILE A 260 -3.64 -5.81 -17.62
N GLY A 261 -3.21 -7.05 -17.72
CA GLY A 261 -3.99 -8.23 -17.32
C GLY A 261 -4.33 -8.22 -15.82
N LEU A 262 -3.37 -7.87 -14.96
CA LEU A 262 -3.59 -7.76 -13.52
C LEU A 262 -4.58 -6.65 -13.18
N LYS A 263 -4.49 -5.50 -13.85
CA LYS A 263 -5.45 -4.42 -13.70
C LYS A 263 -6.87 -4.85 -14.10
N ALA A 264 -7.02 -5.55 -15.21
CA ALA A 264 -8.30 -6.07 -15.66
C ALA A 264 -8.87 -7.09 -14.66
N LEU A 265 -8.04 -7.98 -14.15
CA LEU A 265 -8.43 -8.97 -13.13
C LEU A 265 -8.91 -8.28 -11.84
N LEU A 266 -8.17 -7.28 -11.34
CA LEU A 266 -8.55 -6.54 -10.12
C LEU A 266 -9.88 -5.80 -10.31
N SER A 267 -10.10 -5.19 -11.47
CA SER A 267 -11.38 -4.55 -11.76
C SER A 267 -12.54 -5.54 -11.87
N ALA A 268 -12.31 -6.75 -12.41
CA ALA A 268 -13.31 -7.82 -12.48
C ALA A 268 -13.72 -8.35 -11.10
N VAL A 269 -12.79 -8.32 -10.12
CA VAL A 269 -13.07 -8.70 -8.72
C VAL A 269 -13.67 -7.53 -7.91
N GLY A 270 -13.94 -6.38 -8.56
CA GLY A 270 -14.58 -5.23 -7.90
C GLY A 270 -13.61 -4.34 -7.12
N ILE A 271 -12.31 -4.41 -7.38
CA ILE A 271 -11.28 -3.51 -6.86
C ILE A 271 -10.83 -2.57 -8.00
N PRO A 272 -11.59 -1.52 -8.33
CA PRO A 272 -11.20 -0.61 -9.40
C PRO A 272 -9.98 0.22 -8.98
N ILE A 273 -8.89 0.07 -9.71
CA ILE A 273 -7.74 0.96 -9.54
C ILE A 273 -8.05 2.24 -10.32
N PRO A 274 -8.08 3.41 -9.66
CA PRO A 274 -8.36 4.69 -10.32
C PRO A 274 -7.17 5.11 -11.18
N SER A 275 -7.06 4.56 -12.37
CA SER A 275 -6.02 4.93 -13.33
C SER A 275 -6.57 4.89 -14.75
N GLN A 276 -6.22 5.89 -15.54
CA GLN A 276 -6.64 6.04 -16.94
C GLN A 276 -5.88 5.14 -17.92
N GLY A 277 -5.26 4.10 -17.46
CA GLY A 277 -4.41 3.20 -18.23
C GLY A 277 -3.17 2.78 -17.44
N VAL A 278 -2.32 1.99 -18.06
CA VAL A 278 -0.99 1.69 -17.54
C VAL A 278 -0.08 2.83 -18.00
N VAL A 279 0.39 3.64 -17.05
CA VAL A 279 1.34 4.72 -17.34
C VAL A 279 2.75 4.13 -17.41
N VAL A 280 3.26 3.99 -18.61
CA VAL A 280 4.64 3.56 -18.84
C VAL A 280 5.51 4.79 -19.03
N THR A 281 6.33 5.09 -18.04
CA THR A 281 7.26 6.23 -18.13
C THR A 281 8.50 5.85 -18.93
N PRO A 282 9.05 6.73 -19.79
CA PRO A 282 10.27 6.46 -20.54
C PRO A 282 11.44 6.09 -19.63
N SER A 283 11.54 6.68 -18.45
CA SER A 283 12.55 6.35 -17.44
C SER A 283 12.45 4.90 -16.96
N ALA A 284 11.24 4.40 -16.71
CA ALA A 284 11.04 3.01 -16.31
C ALA A 284 11.45 2.03 -17.42
N MET A 285 11.15 2.37 -18.68
CA MET A 285 11.58 1.55 -19.83
C MET A 285 13.11 1.47 -19.92
N ILE A 286 13.78 2.62 -19.88
CA ILE A 286 15.25 2.70 -19.96
C ILE A 286 15.89 1.95 -18.79
N ILE A 287 15.45 2.20 -17.56
CA ILE A 287 15.98 1.54 -16.37
C ILE A 287 15.80 0.01 -16.47
N SER A 288 14.64 -0.47 -16.90
CA SER A 288 14.37 -1.90 -17.04
C SER A 288 15.32 -2.56 -18.06
N VAL A 289 15.52 -1.92 -19.21
CA VAL A 289 16.44 -2.43 -20.24
C VAL A 289 17.90 -2.39 -19.75
N VAL A 290 18.33 -1.28 -19.15
CA VAL A 290 19.70 -1.14 -18.62
C VAL A 290 20.00 -2.18 -17.53
N ILE A 291 19.05 -2.40 -16.61
CA ILE A 291 19.19 -3.42 -15.56
C ILE A 291 19.22 -4.82 -16.18
N GLY A 292 18.33 -5.13 -17.13
CA GLY A 292 18.26 -6.44 -17.76
C GLY A 292 19.54 -6.77 -18.54
N VAL A 293 20.01 -5.85 -19.37
CA VAL A 293 21.28 -5.99 -20.12
C VAL A 293 22.47 -6.06 -19.16
N GLY A 294 22.50 -5.20 -18.14
CA GLY A 294 23.59 -5.15 -17.16
C GLY A 294 23.74 -6.47 -16.41
N ILE A 295 22.62 -7.02 -15.92
CA ILE A 295 22.62 -8.28 -15.19
C ILE A 295 22.98 -9.46 -16.09
N THR A 296 22.45 -9.51 -17.31
CA THR A 296 22.78 -10.56 -18.26
C THR A 296 24.28 -10.55 -18.55
N THR A 297 24.85 -9.37 -18.78
CA THR A 297 26.28 -9.20 -19.02
C THR A 297 27.14 -9.59 -17.81
N LEU A 298 26.76 -9.12 -16.61
CA LEU A 298 27.47 -9.45 -15.37
C LEU A 298 27.40 -10.95 -15.05
N ALA A 299 26.24 -11.58 -15.25
CA ALA A 299 26.06 -13.01 -15.04
C ALA A 299 26.89 -13.86 -16.02
N ALA A 300 27.02 -13.42 -17.27
CA ALA A 300 27.84 -14.07 -18.28
C ALA A 300 29.35 -13.87 -18.09
N LEU A 301 29.76 -12.82 -17.37
CA LEU A 301 31.17 -12.45 -17.25
C LEU A 301 32.03 -13.52 -16.54
N SER A 302 31.49 -14.18 -15.51
CA SER A 302 32.21 -15.26 -14.80
C SER A 302 32.44 -16.50 -15.69
N PRO A 303 31.43 -17.03 -16.39
CA PRO A 303 31.60 -18.10 -17.38
C PRO A 303 32.56 -17.70 -18.52
N ALA A 304 32.41 -16.47 -19.07
CA ALA A 304 33.27 -15.97 -20.15
C ALA A 304 34.75 -15.91 -19.77
N ARG A 305 35.05 -15.41 -18.56
CA ARG A 305 36.44 -15.40 -18.04
C ARG A 305 37.02 -16.80 -17.87
N LYS A 306 36.19 -17.78 -17.48
CA LYS A 306 36.63 -19.19 -17.38
C LYS A 306 36.93 -19.77 -18.74
N ALA A 307 36.07 -19.52 -19.75
CA ALA A 307 36.30 -19.94 -21.14
C ALA A 307 37.63 -19.39 -21.70
N ALA A 308 37.88 -18.11 -21.53
CA ALA A 308 39.06 -17.44 -21.99
C ALA A 308 40.37 -17.93 -21.33
N LYS A 309 40.32 -18.60 -20.19
CA LYS A 309 41.48 -19.13 -19.45
C LYS A 309 41.87 -20.56 -19.84
N VAL A 310 41.05 -21.32 -20.57
CA VAL A 310 41.31 -22.71 -20.92
C VAL A 310 42.50 -22.79 -21.90
N PRO A 311 43.57 -23.57 -21.59
CA PRO A 311 44.69 -23.76 -22.53
C PRO A 311 44.24 -24.51 -23.80
N PRO A 312 44.79 -24.21 -25.00
CA PRO A 312 44.40 -24.87 -26.25
C PRO A 312 44.57 -26.39 -26.19
N ILE A 313 45.69 -26.86 -25.63
CA ILE A 313 46.03 -28.28 -25.50
C ILE A 313 45.00 -29.01 -24.61
N ALA A 314 44.63 -28.42 -23.50
CA ALA A 314 43.62 -29.00 -22.59
C ALA A 314 42.22 -29.02 -23.21
N ALA A 315 41.87 -28.07 -24.11
CA ALA A 315 40.60 -28.04 -24.83
C ALA A 315 40.48 -29.15 -25.89
N MET A 316 41.61 -29.66 -26.42
CA MET A 316 41.66 -30.74 -27.41
C MET A 316 41.72 -32.14 -26.78
N GLN A 317 42.18 -32.26 -25.54
CA GLN A 317 42.22 -33.54 -24.81
C GLN A 317 40.85 -33.83 -24.15
N LEU A 318 40.15 -34.83 -24.69
CA LEU A 318 38.77 -35.21 -24.28
C LEU A 318 38.63 -35.77 -22.86
N GLU A 319 39.74 -36.05 -22.15
CA GLU A 319 39.71 -36.88 -20.92
C GLU A 319 40.04 -36.17 -19.60
N VAL A 320 40.38 -34.92 -19.54
CA VAL A 320 40.85 -34.32 -18.26
C VAL A 320 39.99 -33.15 -17.79
N ALA A 321 38.72 -33.38 -17.59
CA ALA A 321 37.93 -32.49 -16.76
C ALA A 321 37.34 -33.22 -15.53
N GLY A 322 37.99 -34.27 -15.08
CA GLY A 322 37.88 -34.81 -13.73
C GLY A 322 38.43 -33.76 -12.76
N SER A 323 37.58 -32.92 -12.20
CA SER A 323 37.96 -31.93 -11.19
C SER A 323 38.66 -32.66 -10.03
N THR A 324 39.98 -32.53 -9.97
CA THR A 324 40.78 -32.90 -8.81
C THR A 324 40.13 -32.40 -7.52
N GLY A 325 39.97 -33.31 -6.56
CA GLY A 325 39.20 -33.17 -5.30
C GLY A 325 39.67 -32.09 -4.29
N TYR A 326 40.60 -31.22 -4.67
CA TYR A 326 41.12 -30.16 -3.81
C TYR A 326 40.14 -28.99 -3.57
N GLY A 327 39.09 -28.82 -4.39
CA GLY A 327 38.13 -27.74 -4.26
C GLY A 327 36.97 -28.00 -3.27
N SER A 328 36.82 -29.24 -2.75
CA SER A 328 35.66 -29.60 -1.93
C SER A 328 35.73 -29.02 -0.52
N LYS A 329 36.84 -29.16 0.19
CA LYS A 329 36.99 -28.67 1.57
C LYS A 329 36.92 -27.15 1.67
N GLN A 330 37.59 -26.44 0.76
CA GLN A 330 37.56 -24.97 0.72
C GLN A 330 36.15 -24.43 0.41
N ARG A 331 35.41 -25.10 -0.48
CA ARG A 331 34.01 -24.73 -0.78
C ARG A 331 33.07 -24.99 0.40
N ILE A 332 33.24 -26.08 1.11
CA ILE A 332 32.46 -26.37 2.32
C ILE A 332 32.73 -25.28 3.35
N PHE A 333 34.01 -24.94 3.58
CA PHE A 333 34.39 -23.92 4.54
C PHE A 333 33.84 -22.53 4.18
N VAL A 334 34.00 -22.12 2.93
CA VAL A 334 33.46 -20.82 2.44
C VAL A 334 31.94 -20.83 2.43
N GLY A 335 31.32 -21.90 1.94
CA GLY A 335 29.86 -22.01 1.86
C GLY A 335 29.21 -22.03 3.24
N SER A 336 29.76 -22.79 4.21
CA SER A 336 29.26 -22.82 5.57
C SER A 336 29.53 -21.51 6.32
N GLY A 337 30.68 -20.84 6.05
CA GLY A 337 30.97 -19.53 6.60
C GLY A 337 29.97 -18.45 6.12
N VAL A 338 29.72 -18.41 4.80
CA VAL A 338 28.72 -17.49 4.22
C VAL A 338 27.31 -17.79 4.73
N LEU A 339 26.94 -19.09 4.83
CA LEU A 339 25.64 -19.50 5.38
C LEU A 339 25.51 -19.10 6.86
N GLY A 340 26.55 -19.36 7.66
CA GLY A 340 26.59 -18.99 9.08
C GLY A 340 26.44 -17.48 9.28
N LEU A 341 27.21 -16.67 8.52
CA LEU A 341 27.09 -15.21 8.54
C LEU A 341 25.66 -14.76 8.13
N GLY A 342 25.08 -15.41 7.13
CA GLY A 342 23.73 -15.08 6.69
C GLY A 342 22.69 -15.39 7.76
N VAL A 343 22.77 -16.55 8.41
CA VAL A 343 21.86 -16.93 9.51
C VAL A 343 22.04 -15.99 10.70
N THR A 344 23.27 -15.66 11.06
CA THR A 344 23.57 -14.72 12.15
C THR A 344 23.00 -13.32 11.84
N ALA A 345 23.18 -12.82 10.61
CA ALA A 345 22.61 -11.55 10.18
C ALA A 345 21.07 -11.57 10.22
N LEU A 346 20.42 -12.68 9.82
CA LEU A 346 18.98 -12.84 9.96
C LEU A 346 18.52 -12.78 11.41
N LEU A 347 19.18 -13.52 12.29
CA LEU A 347 18.85 -13.54 13.73
C LEU A 347 19.05 -12.15 14.37
N ILE A 348 20.14 -11.47 14.05
CA ILE A 348 20.38 -10.09 14.51
C ILE A 348 19.30 -9.15 13.97
N GLY A 349 18.97 -9.21 12.69
CA GLY A 349 17.97 -8.34 12.09
C GLY A 349 16.55 -8.58 12.59
N LEU A 350 16.21 -9.81 13.03
CA LEU A 350 14.89 -10.18 13.55
C LEU A 350 14.74 -9.92 15.06
N PHE A 351 15.79 -10.13 15.85
CA PHE A 351 15.69 -10.16 17.31
C PHE A 351 16.45 -9.02 18.01
N ALA A 352 17.44 -8.40 17.36
CA ALA A 352 18.16 -7.27 17.91
C ALA A 352 17.56 -5.92 17.48
N SER A 353 17.64 -4.92 18.34
CA SER A 353 17.18 -3.55 18.04
C SER A 353 18.22 -2.79 17.20
N VAL A 354 18.28 -3.07 15.91
CA VAL A 354 19.16 -2.38 14.95
C VAL A 354 18.45 -1.20 14.27
N GLN A 355 19.20 -0.18 13.88
CA GLN A 355 18.65 1.03 13.26
C GLN A 355 17.91 0.78 11.93
N ARG A 356 18.28 -0.24 11.16
CA ARG A 356 17.69 -0.59 9.87
C ARG A 356 17.47 -2.11 9.74
N PRO A 357 16.50 -2.69 10.47
CA PRO A 357 16.32 -4.14 10.53
C PRO A 357 16.06 -4.77 9.16
N ILE A 358 15.28 -4.11 8.29
CA ILE A 358 14.95 -4.60 6.94
C ILE A 358 16.20 -4.80 6.08
N VAL A 359 17.19 -3.91 6.18
CA VAL A 359 18.44 -4.03 5.41
C VAL A 359 19.27 -5.21 5.90
N VAL A 360 19.36 -5.38 7.22
CA VAL A 360 20.13 -6.50 7.83
C VAL A 360 19.49 -7.84 7.51
N VAL A 361 18.16 -7.94 7.61
CA VAL A 361 17.39 -9.14 7.21
C VAL A 361 17.57 -9.44 5.72
N GLY A 362 17.46 -8.44 4.86
CA GLY A 362 17.65 -8.59 3.43
C GLY A 362 19.07 -9.08 3.08
N LEU A 363 20.10 -8.49 3.69
CA LEU A 363 21.48 -8.93 3.51
C LEU A 363 21.70 -10.35 4.03
N GLY A 364 21.11 -10.68 5.19
CA GLY A 364 21.15 -12.03 5.76
C GLY A 364 20.53 -13.06 4.83
N ALA A 365 19.35 -12.76 4.28
CA ALA A 365 18.67 -13.65 3.32
C ALA A 365 19.51 -13.87 2.04
N LEU A 366 20.16 -12.82 1.52
CA LEU A 366 21.08 -12.92 0.40
C LEU A 366 22.29 -13.83 0.70
N LEU A 367 22.91 -13.65 1.87
CA LEU A 367 24.03 -14.47 2.29
C LEU A 367 23.63 -15.94 2.48
N VAL A 368 22.47 -16.21 3.07
CA VAL A 368 21.92 -17.58 3.17
C VAL A 368 21.73 -18.17 1.78
N PHE A 369 21.14 -17.43 0.86
CA PHE A 369 20.95 -17.86 -0.52
C PHE A 369 22.27 -18.26 -1.20
N PHE A 370 23.29 -17.37 -1.14
CA PHE A 370 24.60 -17.66 -1.71
C PHE A 370 25.29 -18.80 -0.99
N GLY A 371 25.21 -18.88 0.33
CA GLY A 371 25.78 -19.96 1.13
C GLY A 371 25.22 -21.32 0.71
N VAL A 372 23.89 -21.45 0.64
CA VAL A 372 23.21 -22.67 0.18
C VAL A 372 23.57 -23.00 -1.28
N SER A 373 23.65 -21.99 -2.15
CA SER A 373 24.03 -22.16 -3.57
C SER A 373 25.48 -22.69 -3.73
N ILE A 374 26.40 -22.22 -2.91
CA ILE A 374 27.79 -22.70 -2.89
C ILE A 374 27.86 -24.15 -2.37
N LEU A 375 27.14 -24.43 -1.27
CA LEU A 375 27.07 -25.75 -0.66
C LEU A 375 26.29 -26.76 -1.52
N GLY A 376 25.36 -26.30 -2.33
CA GLY A 376 24.47 -27.13 -3.14
C GLY A 376 25.21 -28.15 -4.00
N ARG A 377 26.38 -27.78 -4.54
CA ARG A 377 27.23 -28.70 -5.31
C ARG A 377 27.83 -29.83 -4.47
N THR A 378 28.12 -29.57 -3.22
CA THR A 378 28.70 -30.57 -2.30
C THR A 378 27.60 -31.43 -1.69
N VAL A 379 26.44 -30.83 -1.38
CA VAL A 379 25.29 -31.50 -0.82
C VAL A 379 24.52 -32.32 -1.87
N SER A 380 24.59 -31.97 -3.15
CA SER A 380 23.86 -32.66 -4.22
C SER A 380 24.24 -34.14 -4.34
N LEU A 381 25.52 -34.49 -4.13
CA LEU A 381 25.98 -35.87 -4.25
C LEU A 381 25.40 -36.81 -3.14
N PRO A 382 25.56 -36.51 -1.84
CA PRO A 382 24.94 -37.30 -0.78
C PRO A 382 23.42 -37.29 -0.85
N MET A 383 22.81 -36.16 -1.25
CA MET A 383 21.37 -36.05 -1.42
C MET A 383 20.85 -36.95 -2.57
N SER A 384 21.54 -36.94 -3.73
CA SER A 384 21.20 -37.81 -4.85
C SER A 384 21.37 -39.31 -4.50
N ARG A 385 22.35 -39.63 -3.65
CA ARG A 385 22.51 -41.00 -3.11
C ARG A 385 21.34 -41.38 -2.20
N ALA A 386 20.98 -40.50 -1.26
CA ALA A 386 19.93 -40.78 -0.29
C ALA A 386 18.55 -40.89 -0.95
N ILE A 387 18.18 -39.88 -1.79
CA ILE A 387 16.89 -39.88 -2.49
C ILE A 387 16.83 -40.97 -3.56
N GLY A 388 17.94 -41.27 -4.22
CA GLY A 388 18.05 -42.32 -5.21
C GLY A 388 18.17 -43.74 -4.63
N ALA A 389 18.35 -43.88 -3.32
CA ALA A 389 18.54 -45.19 -2.68
C ALA A 389 17.36 -46.18 -2.92
N PRO A 390 16.09 -45.78 -2.89
CA PRO A 390 14.99 -46.68 -3.17
C PRO A 390 14.79 -47.03 -4.66
N LEU A 391 15.33 -46.21 -5.60
CA LEU A 391 15.09 -46.41 -7.04
C LEU A 391 15.49 -47.77 -7.58
N PRO A 392 16.66 -48.35 -7.24
CA PRO A 392 17.01 -49.69 -7.69
C PRO A 392 16.04 -50.78 -7.20
N ARG A 393 15.49 -50.62 -5.99
CA ARG A 393 14.48 -51.56 -5.43
C ARG A 393 13.12 -51.42 -6.12
N LEU A 394 12.73 -50.25 -6.56
CA LEU A 394 11.44 -49.97 -7.20
C LEU A 394 11.45 -50.24 -8.72
N ARG A 395 12.55 -49.99 -9.41
CA ARG A 395 12.68 -50.02 -10.87
C ARG A 395 13.86 -50.84 -11.39
N GLY A 396 14.54 -51.62 -10.56
CA GLY A 396 15.65 -52.47 -10.94
C GLY A 396 16.79 -51.71 -11.61
N VAL A 397 17.35 -52.27 -12.69
CA VAL A 397 18.49 -51.72 -13.43
C VAL A 397 18.24 -50.31 -13.95
N THR A 398 17.02 -50.01 -14.40
CA THR A 398 16.67 -48.65 -14.87
C THR A 398 16.78 -47.61 -13.75
N GLY A 399 16.38 -47.96 -12.54
CA GLY A 399 16.51 -47.14 -11.35
C GLY A 399 17.95 -46.92 -10.93
N GLU A 400 18.82 -47.94 -11.08
CA GLU A 400 20.25 -47.81 -10.83
C GLU A 400 20.94 -46.88 -11.82
N ILE A 401 20.67 -47.02 -13.13
CA ILE A 401 21.19 -46.16 -14.17
C ILE A 401 20.75 -44.70 -13.95
N ALA A 402 19.49 -44.46 -13.59
CA ALA A 402 18.98 -43.11 -13.30
C ALA A 402 19.70 -42.49 -12.10
N ARG A 403 19.91 -43.25 -11.02
CA ARG A 403 20.68 -42.83 -9.85
C ARG A 403 22.13 -42.47 -10.20
N GLU A 404 22.81 -43.34 -10.94
CA GLU A 404 24.19 -43.12 -11.35
C GLU A 404 24.32 -41.90 -12.28
N ASN A 405 23.41 -41.70 -13.23
CA ASN A 405 23.40 -40.53 -14.08
C ASN A 405 23.26 -39.23 -13.31
N ALA A 406 22.39 -39.19 -12.28
CA ALA A 406 22.25 -38.06 -11.39
C ALA A 406 23.55 -37.76 -10.60
N MET A 407 24.28 -38.83 -10.20
CA MET A 407 25.55 -38.70 -9.45
C MET A 407 26.74 -38.34 -10.34
N ARG A 408 26.75 -38.74 -11.61
CA ARG A 408 27.86 -38.43 -12.58
C ARG A 408 28.00 -36.93 -12.85
N ASN A 409 26.91 -36.15 -12.81
CA ASN A 409 26.91 -34.73 -13.11
C ASN A 409 26.40 -33.86 -11.94
N PRO A 410 27.09 -33.85 -10.78
CA PRO A 410 26.59 -33.17 -9.56
C PRO A 410 26.45 -31.64 -9.76
N LYS A 411 27.20 -31.03 -10.67
CA LYS A 411 27.08 -29.61 -11.02
C LYS A 411 25.74 -29.30 -11.70
N ARG A 412 25.31 -30.13 -12.63
CA ARG A 412 24.05 -29.98 -13.36
C ARG A 412 22.86 -30.26 -12.44
N THR A 413 22.94 -31.34 -11.66
CA THR A 413 21.91 -31.70 -10.68
C THR A 413 21.74 -30.59 -9.63
N ALA A 414 22.84 -30.05 -9.08
CA ALA A 414 22.79 -28.95 -8.14
C ALA A 414 22.19 -27.67 -8.75
N ALA A 415 22.51 -27.35 -10.00
CA ALA A 415 21.99 -26.18 -10.67
C ALA A 415 20.48 -26.26 -10.92
N SER A 416 20.00 -27.43 -11.38
CA SER A 416 18.55 -27.67 -11.58
C SER A 416 17.82 -27.68 -10.24
N ALA A 417 18.37 -28.32 -9.21
CA ALA A 417 17.81 -28.32 -7.86
C ALA A 417 17.75 -26.90 -7.25
N SER A 418 18.80 -26.09 -7.45
CA SER A 418 18.82 -24.71 -6.98
C SER A 418 17.76 -23.85 -7.68
N ALA A 419 17.55 -24.00 -8.98
CA ALA A 419 16.51 -23.28 -9.70
C ALA A 419 15.11 -23.63 -9.18
N LEU A 420 14.84 -24.93 -8.95
CA LEU A 420 13.58 -25.39 -8.37
C LEU A 420 13.41 -24.90 -6.92
N MET A 421 14.46 -24.98 -6.10
CA MET A 421 14.47 -24.50 -4.71
C MET A 421 14.09 -23.01 -4.63
N ILE A 422 14.60 -22.19 -5.56
CA ILE A 422 14.28 -20.77 -5.60
C ILE A 422 12.81 -20.56 -5.94
N GLY A 423 12.28 -21.25 -6.97
CA GLY A 423 10.88 -21.16 -7.35
C GLY A 423 9.93 -21.56 -6.21
N VAL A 424 10.18 -22.71 -5.59
CA VAL A 424 9.41 -23.19 -4.43
C VAL A 424 9.56 -22.23 -3.24
N GLY A 425 10.81 -21.80 -2.94
CA GLY A 425 11.07 -20.86 -1.85
C GLY A 425 10.33 -19.53 -2.02
N MET A 426 10.21 -19.04 -3.26
CA MET A 426 9.47 -17.82 -3.56
C MET A 426 7.97 -17.99 -3.34
N VAL A 427 7.39 -19.09 -3.79
CA VAL A 427 5.97 -19.41 -3.55
C VAL A 427 5.70 -19.54 -2.05
N CYS A 428 6.54 -20.27 -1.31
CA CYS A 428 6.44 -20.40 0.14
C CYS A 428 6.55 -19.02 0.84
N PHE A 429 7.52 -18.20 0.43
CA PHE A 429 7.68 -16.86 0.99
C PHE A 429 6.42 -16.02 0.83
N ILE A 430 5.86 -15.96 -0.39
CA ILE A 430 4.64 -15.20 -0.66
C ILE A 430 3.48 -15.73 0.17
N THR A 431 3.27 -17.04 0.18
CA THR A 431 2.17 -17.67 0.91
C THR A 431 2.26 -17.42 2.42
N ILE A 432 3.45 -17.61 3.01
CA ILE A 432 3.69 -17.36 4.44
C ILE A 432 3.51 -15.87 4.75
N PHE A 433 4.02 -14.99 3.90
CA PHE A 433 3.89 -13.53 4.08
C PHE A 433 2.42 -13.09 4.08
N VAL A 434 1.65 -13.51 3.06
CA VAL A 434 0.22 -13.19 2.95
C VAL A 434 -0.57 -13.77 4.13
N SER A 435 -0.33 -15.01 4.48
CA SER A 435 -0.99 -15.66 5.63
C SER A 435 -0.64 -15.00 6.95
N SER A 436 0.63 -14.64 7.15
CA SER A 436 1.09 -13.92 8.35
C SER A 436 0.49 -12.53 8.44
N MET A 437 0.42 -11.82 7.31
CA MET A 437 -0.21 -10.49 7.23
C MET A 437 -1.70 -10.58 7.56
N LYS A 438 -2.42 -11.55 6.97
CA LYS A 438 -3.83 -11.80 7.26
C LYS A 438 -4.03 -12.13 8.75
N ALA A 439 -3.30 -13.09 9.29
CA ALA A 439 -3.39 -13.47 10.70
C ALA A 439 -3.01 -12.32 11.66
N SER A 440 -2.08 -11.43 11.25
CA SER A 440 -1.72 -10.25 12.03
C SER A 440 -2.84 -9.21 12.03
N LEU A 441 -3.51 -9.02 10.89
CA LEU A 441 -4.67 -8.14 10.78
C LEU A 441 -5.85 -8.67 11.59
N ASP A 442 -6.19 -9.95 11.42
CA ASP A 442 -7.30 -10.61 12.15
C ASP A 442 -7.05 -10.50 13.67
N ARG A 443 -5.88 -10.88 14.16
CA ARG A 443 -5.54 -10.76 15.58
C ARG A 443 -5.55 -9.31 16.11
N SER A 444 -5.20 -8.36 15.26
CA SER A 444 -5.21 -6.94 15.65
C SER A 444 -6.63 -6.42 15.78
N VAL A 445 -7.54 -6.89 14.93
CA VAL A 445 -8.97 -6.56 15.01
C VAL A 445 -9.59 -7.25 16.23
N ASP A 446 -9.42 -8.57 16.37
CA ASP A 446 -10.00 -9.36 17.46
C ASP A 446 -9.52 -8.89 18.85
N ARG A 447 -8.25 -8.48 18.96
CA ARG A 447 -7.70 -7.99 20.23
C ARG A 447 -8.17 -6.57 20.57
N ALA A 448 -8.29 -5.73 19.56
CA ALA A 448 -8.73 -4.34 19.78
C ALA A 448 -10.25 -4.26 20.04
N PHE A 449 -10.99 -5.29 19.69
CA PHE A 449 -12.43 -5.26 19.55
C PHE A 449 -13.08 -6.40 20.32
N THR A 450 -13.86 -6.06 21.33
CA THR A 450 -14.62 -7.03 22.16
C THR A 450 -16.14 -6.84 22.06
N GLY A 451 -16.59 -5.91 21.22
CA GLY A 451 -18.02 -5.68 20.99
C GLY A 451 -18.61 -6.66 19.98
N ASP A 452 -19.85 -7.10 20.22
CA ASP A 452 -20.55 -8.06 19.35
C ASP A 452 -21.12 -7.43 18.09
N ILE A 453 -21.53 -6.15 18.15
CA ILE A 453 -22.19 -5.45 17.04
C ILE A 453 -21.56 -4.08 16.82
N VAL A 454 -21.32 -3.75 15.55
CA VAL A 454 -20.92 -2.41 15.11
C VAL A 454 -22.00 -1.84 14.22
N LEU A 455 -22.48 -0.67 14.57
CA LEU A 455 -23.36 0.12 13.72
C LEU A 455 -22.53 1.20 13.04
N ASP A 456 -22.41 1.10 11.73
CA ASP A 456 -21.70 2.06 10.87
C ASP A 456 -22.63 2.45 9.72
N SER A 457 -22.69 3.74 9.41
CA SER A 457 -23.45 4.25 8.26
C SER A 457 -22.91 3.80 6.90
N GLY A 458 -21.75 3.13 6.87
CA GLY A 458 -21.08 2.73 5.62
C GLY A 458 -20.44 3.89 4.85
N GLY A 459 -20.43 5.09 5.40
CA GLY A 459 -19.89 6.30 4.78
C GLY A 459 -18.38 6.53 5.02
N GLY A 460 -17.70 5.62 5.69
CA GLY A 460 -16.29 5.80 6.05
C GLY A 460 -16.08 7.04 6.94
N PHE A 461 -15.15 7.92 6.54
CA PHE A 461 -14.86 9.16 7.30
C PHE A 461 -15.94 10.24 7.17
N SER A 462 -16.81 10.16 6.16
CA SER A 462 -17.85 11.15 5.86
C SER A 462 -19.25 10.72 6.31
N GLY A 463 -19.40 9.48 6.75
CA GLY A 463 -20.66 8.95 7.28
C GLY A 463 -20.76 9.15 8.79
N GLY A 464 -21.97 9.06 9.32
CA GLY A 464 -22.24 9.11 10.75
C GLY A 464 -23.61 8.54 11.09
N VAL A 465 -23.80 8.18 12.35
CA VAL A 465 -25.09 7.78 12.93
C VAL A 465 -25.50 8.87 13.90
N ASP A 466 -26.82 9.05 14.05
CA ASP A 466 -27.35 10.01 15.01
C ASP A 466 -26.78 9.74 16.42
N PRO A 467 -26.21 10.75 17.09
CA PRO A 467 -25.68 10.59 18.44
C PRO A 467 -26.70 10.09 19.46
N GLY A 468 -28.01 10.38 19.27
CA GLY A 468 -29.09 9.91 20.09
C GLY A 468 -29.35 8.41 20.01
N LEU A 469 -28.90 7.77 18.91
CA LEU A 469 -29.06 6.33 18.73
C LEU A 469 -28.33 5.51 19.81
N ALA A 470 -27.20 6.00 20.30
CA ALA A 470 -26.47 5.34 21.39
C ALA A 470 -27.33 5.29 22.69
N GLY A 471 -28.06 6.37 22.98
CA GLY A 471 -28.98 6.40 24.11
C GLY A 471 -30.18 5.45 23.94
N THR A 472 -30.76 5.42 22.75
CA THR A 472 -31.87 4.51 22.42
C THR A 472 -31.46 3.04 22.53
N LEU A 473 -30.31 2.70 22.00
CA LEU A 473 -29.77 1.34 22.05
C LEU A 473 -29.36 0.92 23.46
N GLY A 474 -28.85 1.86 24.28
CA GLY A 474 -28.50 1.60 25.67
C GLY A 474 -29.72 1.32 26.58
N GLY A 475 -30.93 1.68 26.13
CA GLY A 475 -32.19 1.35 26.79
C GLY A 475 -32.73 -0.05 26.51
N LEU A 476 -32.15 -0.79 25.57
CA LEU A 476 -32.56 -2.16 25.23
C LEU A 476 -32.08 -3.16 26.28
N PRO A 477 -32.95 -4.08 26.76
CA PRO A 477 -32.58 -5.03 27.81
C PRO A 477 -31.48 -6.03 27.36
N GLU A 478 -31.34 -6.27 26.07
CA GLU A 478 -30.34 -7.17 25.47
C GLU A 478 -28.95 -6.53 25.33
N VAL A 479 -28.86 -5.22 25.57
CA VAL A 479 -27.62 -4.45 25.35
C VAL A 479 -26.96 -4.14 26.69
N ALA A 480 -25.80 -4.71 26.95
CA ALA A 480 -25.07 -4.49 28.20
C ALA A 480 -24.35 -3.15 28.22
N THR A 481 -23.73 -2.77 27.10
CA THR A 481 -22.95 -1.51 27.00
C THR A 481 -22.98 -0.99 25.56
N VAL A 482 -23.21 0.31 25.43
CA VAL A 482 -23.08 1.03 24.14
C VAL A 482 -22.06 2.14 24.29
N SER A 483 -21.20 2.28 23.30
CA SER A 483 -20.26 3.42 23.24
C SER A 483 -20.28 4.05 21.85
N GLY A 484 -20.51 5.35 21.80
CA GLY A 484 -20.40 6.13 20.58
C GLY A 484 -18.97 6.59 20.37
N LEU A 485 -18.39 6.23 19.20
CA LEU A 485 -17.11 6.74 18.77
C LEU A 485 -17.29 7.92 17.83
N ARG A 486 -16.69 9.04 18.16
CA ARG A 486 -16.65 10.24 17.32
C ARG A 486 -15.26 10.41 16.74
N GLN A 487 -15.19 10.87 15.50
CA GLN A 487 -13.94 11.19 14.82
C GLN A 487 -13.98 12.64 14.36
N GLY A 488 -12.87 13.34 14.50
CA GLY A 488 -12.76 14.72 14.04
C GLY A 488 -11.31 15.09 13.78
N LEU A 489 -11.12 16.13 12.98
CA LEU A 489 -9.81 16.72 12.74
C LEU A 489 -9.50 17.75 13.83
N ALA A 490 -8.29 17.73 14.34
CA ALA A 490 -7.76 18.74 15.23
C ALA A 490 -6.28 19.00 14.90
N GLN A 491 -5.78 20.18 15.24
CA GLN A 491 -4.36 20.44 15.24
C GLN A 491 -3.76 20.04 16.58
N VAL A 492 -2.78 19.13 16.53
CA VAL A 492 -2.01 18.71 17.69
C VAL A 492 -0.56 19.11 17.44
N ASP A 493 -0.04 20.01 18.26
CA ASP A 493 1.32 20.54 18.09
C ASP A 493 1.57 21.09 16.66
N GLY A 494 0.61 21.87 16.16
CA GLY A 494 0.65 22.49 14.82
C GLY A 494 0.47 21.54 13.63
N LYS A 495 0.11 20.27 13.87
CA LYS A 495 -0.15 19.30 12.79
C LYS A 495 -1.58 18.82 12.83
N THR A 496 -2.25 18.84 11.68
CA THR A 496 -3.58 18.28 11.54
C THR A 496 -3.56 16.77 11.70
N VAL A 497 -4.29 16.26 12.67
CA VAL A 497 -4.44 14.83 12.97
C VAL A 497 -5.91 14.47 13.11
N LEU A 498 -6.23 13.22 12.81
CA LEU A 498 -7.54 12.66 13.08
C LEU A 498 -7.58 12.20 14.56
N LEU A 499 -8.44 12.84 15.34
CA LEU A 499 -8.71 12.44 16.70
C LEU A 499 -9.95 11.54 16.77
N GLN A 500 -9.92 10.57 17.69
CA GLN A 500 -11.08 9.81 18.09
C GLN A 500 -11.48 10.24 19.50
N ALA A 501 -12.77 10.49 19.70
CA ALA A 501 -13.34 10.83 20.99
C ALA A 501 -14.41 9.80 21.36
N ALA A 502 -14.39 9.36 22.61
CA ALA A 502 -15.35 8.43 23.18
C ALA A 502 -15.52 8.67 24.68
N ASP A 503 -16.59 8.16 25.26
CA ASP A 503 -16.73 8.13 26.71
C ASP A 503 -15.80 7.04 27.29
N PRO A 504 -14.82 7.42 28.14
CA PRO A 504 -13.90 6.46 28.73
C PRO A 504 -14.59 5.37 29.56
N LYS A 505 -15.74 5.66 30.16
CA LYS A 505 -16.47 4.69 30.99
C LYS A 505 -17.07 3.54 30.19
N THR A 506 -17.45 3.80 28.95
CA THR A 506 -18.11 2.80 28.08
C THR A 506 -17.16 2.21 27.04
N VAL A 507 -16.25 3.01 26.48
CA VAL A 507 -15.40 2.57 25.37
C VAL A 507 -14.42 1.49 25.78
N PHE A 508 -13.83 1.55 26.99
CA PHE A 508 -12.88 0.56 27.46
C PHE A 508 -13.52 -0.76 27.89
N GLY A 509 -14.84 -0.82 28.04
CA GLY A 509 -15.60 -2.06 28.15
C GLY A 509 -15.73 -2.81 26.81
N ILE A 510 -15.62 -2.10 25.69
CA ILE A 510 -15.83 -2.62 24.33
C ILE A 510 -14.51 -2.68 23.53
N MET A 511 -13.57 -1.78 23.83
CA MET A 511 -12.24 -1.76 23.25
C MET A 511 -11.18 -2.11 24.29
N LYS A 512 -10.41 -3.15 24.06
CA LYS A 512 -9.22 -3.44 24.88
C LYS A 512 -8.09 -2.51 24.45
N VAL A 513 -7.78 -1.57 25.33
CA VAL A 513 -6.61 -0.70 25.21
C VAL A 513 -5.65 -1.09 26.34
N ASP A 514 -4.42 -1.44 25.96
CA ASP A 514 -3.36 -1.81 26.92
C ASP A 514 -2.45 -0.60 27.14
N PRO A 515 -2.63 0.17 28.24
CA PRO A 515 -1.83 1.34 28.50
C PRO A 515 -0.41 0.94 28.92
N ARG A 516 0.59 1.47 28.23
CA ARG A 516 2.01 1.26 28.58
C ARG A 516 2.48 2.13 29.72
N GLN A 517 1.91 3.30 29.86
CA GLN A 517 2.17 4.26 30.93
C GLN A 517 0.84 4.98 31.26
N GLY A 518 0.59 5.22 32.51
CA GLY A 518 -0.66 5.80 33.00
C GLY A 518 -1.81 4.79 33.05
N SER A 519 -3.02 5.27 33.24
CA SER A 519 -4.23 4.44 33.34
C SER A 519 -5.34 4.99 32.45
N THR A 520 -6.21 4.11 31.95
CA THR A 520 -7.43 4.50 31.24
C THR A 520 -8.41 5.25 32.16
N ALA A 521 -8.34 5.03 33.45
CA ALA A 521 -9.14 5.74 34.45
C ALA A 521 -8.75 7.23 34.61
N ASP A 522 -7.52 7.59 34.21
CA ASP A 522 -7.01 8.97 34.27
C ASP A 522 -7.46 9.82 33.06
N LEU A 523 -8.15 9.24 32.08
CA LEU A 523 -8.68 9.96 30.94
C LEU A 523 -9.91 10.79 31.33
N GLY A 524 -9.64 12.02 31.77
CA GLY A 524 -10.64 13.04 32.07
C GLY A 524 -11.01 13.89 30.84
N PRO A 525 -11.87 14.91 31.03
CA PRO A 525 -12.33 15.79 29.93
C PRO A 525 -11.24 16.53 29.19
N ASP A 526 -10.11 16.82 29.81
CA ASP A 526 -8.97 17.56 29.24
C ASP A 526 -7.74 16.67 29.07
N ALA A 527 -7.93 15.36 28.91
CA ALA A 527 -6.83 14.40 28.74
C ALA A 527 -6.89 13.72 27.37
N ILE A 528 -5.72 13.43 26.83
CA ILE A 528 -5.58 12.64 25.59
C ILE A 528 -4.75 11.40 25.85
N ALA A 529 -5.08 10.30 25.19
CA ALA A 529 -4.25 9.12 25.10
C ALA A 529 -3.46 9.16 23.78
N VAL A 530 -2.14 9.04 23.87
CA VAL A 530 -1.25 9.16 22.74
C VAL A 530 -0.57 7.83 22.45
N TYR A 531 -0.40 7.55 21.18
CA TYR A 531 0.28 6.37 20.71
C TYR A 531 1.77 6.35 21.11
N LYS A 532 2.28 5.22 21.61
CA LYS A 532 3.65 5.06 22.11
C LYS A 532 4.73 5.64 21.18
N ASN A 533 4.62 5.37 19.85
CA ASN A 533 5.64 5.85 18.91
C ASN A 533 5.57 7.37 18.74
N VAL A 534 4.37 7.95 18.71
CA VAL A 534 4.19 9.41 18.64
C VAL A 534 4.73 10.07 19.91
N ALA A 535 4.43 9.50 21.06
CA ALA A 535 4.96 10.00 22.33
C ALA A 535 6.49 9.97 22.36
N LYS A 536 7.09 8.87 21.90
CA LYS A 536 8.57 8.73 21.80
C LYS A 536 9.16 9.72 20.81
N ASP A 537 8.57 9.85 19.62
CA ASP A 537 9.09 10.74 18.56
C ASP A 537 9.00 12.22 18.95
N LYS A 538 8.02 12.57 19.77
CA LYS A 538 7.80 13.93 20.28
C LYS A 538 8.43 14.19 21.66
N GLY A 539 8.97 13.17 22.30
CA GLY A 539 9.51 13.28 23.66
C GLY A 539 8.45 13.54 24.75
N TRP A 540 7.18 13.16 24.49
CA TRP A 540 6.11 13.36 25.47
C TRP A 540 6.09 12.26 26.51
N THR A 541 5.84 12.66 27.76
CA THR A 541 5.69 11.77 28.92
C THR A 541 4.34 11.96 29.57
N VAL A 542 3.88 11.00 30.36
CA VAL A 542 2.63 11.14 31.13
C VAL A 542 2.68 12.42 31.98
N GLY A 543 1.67 13.26 31.88
CA GLY A 543 1.62 14.58 32.52
C GLY A 543 2.07 15.73 31.62
N SER A 544 2.65 15.47 30.42
CA SER A 544 2.97 16.53 29.46
C SER A 544 1.70 17.26 28.98
N SER A 545 1.77 18.59 28.89
CA SER A 545 0.71 19.40 28.30
C SER A 545 0.92 19.55 26.80
N VAL A 546 -0.05 19.11 26.02
CA VAL A 546 0.00 19.13 24.54
C VAL A 546 -1.04 20.12 24.04
N PRO A 547 -0.67 21.11 23.21
CA PRO A 547 -1.65 22.01 22.61
C PRO A 547 -2.49 21.28 21.57
N VAL A 548 -3.80 21.31 21.76
CA VAL A 548 -4.78 20.75 20.82
C VAL A 548 -5.77 21.84 20.45
N GLU A 549 -5.85 22.15 19.15
CA GLU A 549 -6.73 23.16 18.61
C GLU A 549 -7.84 22.50 17.79
N PHE A 550 -9.07 22.79 18.12
CA PHE A 550 -10.26 22.33 17.39
C PHE A 550 -10.82 23.49 16.56
N ALA A 551 -11.35 23.20 15.39
CA ALA A 551 -11.90 24.19 14.47
C ALA A 551 -13.02 25.10 15.07
N LYS A 552 -13.66 24.68 16.17
CA LYS A 552 -14.78 25.40 16.81
C LYS A 552 -14.44 25.97 18.20
N THR A 553 -13.20 25.81 18.67
CA THR A 553 -12.83 26.28 20.03
C THR A 553 -11.44 26.92 19.98
N ASP A 554 -11.28 28.06 20.65
CA ASP A 554 -9.96 28.61 20.95
C ASP A 554 -9.09 27.55 21.65
N GLY A 555 -7.85 27.42 21.20
CA GLY A 555 -6.94 26.36 21.55
C GLY A 555 -7.01 25.90 22.99
N ARG A 556 -7.37 24.66 23.23
CA ARG A 556 -7.35 24.04 24.56
C ARG A 556 -6.06 23.26 24.72
N ARG A 557 -5.44 23.36 25.89
CA ARG A 557 -4.32 22.50 26.28
C ARG A 557 -4.85 21.24 26.93
N CYS A 558 -4.59 20.10 26.32
CA CYS A 558 -4.94 18.79 26.90
C CYS A 558 -3.72 18.18 27.59
N GLY A 559 -3.91 17.68 28.81
CA GLY A 559 -2.89 16.92 29.53
C GLY A 559 -2.81 15.48 28.99
N TRP A 560 -1.59 15.01 28.67
CA TRP A 560 -1.39 13.61 28.33
C TRP A 560 -1.29 12.75 29.58
N ARG A 561 -2.13 11.73 29.72
CA ARG A 561 -2.16 10.90 30.91
C ARG A 561 -1.87 9.41 30.70
N SER A 562 -2.03 8.88 29.48
CA SER A 562 -1.66 7.50 29.20
C SER A 562 -1.16 7.30 27.78
N SER A 563 -0.27 6.33 27.57
CA SER A 563 0.15 5.88 26.26
C SER A 563 -0.31 4.44 26.01
N THR A 564 -0.76 4.15 24.79
CA THR A 564 -1.25 2.83 24.41
C THR A 564 -0.25 2.08 23.52
N GLU A 565 -0.25 0.77 23.58
CA GLU A 565 0.46 -0.05 22.63
C GLU A 565 -0.37 -0.20 21.33
N LYS A 566 0.31 -0.41 20.24
CA LYS A 566 -0.14 -0.33 18.86
C LYS A 566 -1.44 -1.07 18.50
N PRO A 567 -2.53 -0.38 18.11
CA PRO A 567 -3.42 -0.87 17.07
C PRO A 567 -2.92 -0.44 15.67
N PRO A 568 -3.37 -1.07 14.60
CA PRO A 568 -2.79 -0.91 13.25
C PRO A 568 -3.08 0.43 12.54
N ARG A 569 -3.60 1.44 13.24
CA ARG A 569 -3.77 2.79 12.68
C ARG A 569 -3.52 3.86 13.73
N PRO A 570 -2.91 5.01 13.35
CA PRO A 570 -2.68 6.10 14.29
C PRO A 570 -4.02 6.73 14.68
N ALA A 571 -4.49 6.41 15.88
CA ALA A 571 -5.65 7.03 16.47
C ALA A 571 -5.24 7.59 17.83
N THR A 572 -5.51 8.85 18.05
CA THR A 572 -5.38 9.51 19.34
C THR A 572 -6.78 9.57 19.95
N ILE A 573 -6.96 9.03 21.14
CA ILE A 573 -8.25 9.08 21.85
C ILE A 573 -8.24 10.32 22.74
N CYS A 574 -9.17 11.23 22.49
CA CYS A 574 -9.42 12.39 23.35
C CYS A 574 -10.74 12.16 24.10
N SER A 575 -10.70 12.17 25.43
CA SER A 575 -11.90 12.02 26.26
C SER A 575 -12.72 13.30 26.40
N ALA A 576 -12.22 14.41 25.91
CA ALA A 576 -12.81 15.72 26.12
C ALA A 576 -13.47 16.31 24.89
N CYS A 577 -14.60 15.78 24.49
CA CYS A 577 -15.63 16.68 23.95
C CYS A 577 -16.71 16.83 25.03
N PRO A 578 -16.97 18.05 25.55
CA PRO A 578 -18.19 18.30 26.28
C PRO A 578 -19.34 17.84 25.38
N PRO A 579 -20.48 17.39 25.96
CA PRO A 579 -21.62 17.01 25.15
C PRO A 579 -21.95 18.21 24.26
N ILE A 580 -21.59 18.08 22.99
CA ILE A 580 -22.04 19.03 21.98
C ILE A 580 -23.54 18.88 22.01
N ARG A 581 -24.23 19.85 22.59
CA ARG A 581 -25.69 19.95 22.42
C ARG A 581 -25.95 19.77 20.93
N PRO A 582 -27.01 19.05 20.54
CA PRO A 582 -27.30 18.80 19.14
C PRO A 582 -27.68 20.13 18.48
N THR A 583 -26.68 20.92 18.14
CA THR A 583 -26.81 22.03 17.22
C THR A 583 -25.90 21.68 16.09
N SER A 584 -26.53 21.03 15.10
CA SER A 584 -26.16 20.92 13.70
C SER A 584 -24.75 20.42 13.33
N THR A 585 -24.71 19.21 12.78
CA THR A 585 -23.94 18.82 11.60
C THR A 585 -22.49 19.29 11.52
N ALA A 586 -21.64 18.81 12.39
CA ALA A 586 -20.26 18.58 11.99
C ALA A 586 -20.19 17.18 11.40
N SER A 587 -19.46 17.00 10.30
CA SER A 587 -19.17 15.70 9.69
C SER A 587 -18.37 14.82 10.65
N SER A 588 -19.03 14.34 11.71
CA SER A 588 -18.44 13.44 12.69
C SER A 588 -19.03 12.07 12.45
N THR A 589 -18.19 11.16 11.97
CA THR A 589 -18.51 9.73 11.94
C THR A 589 -18.68 9.24 13.37
N ALA A 590 -19.90 8.97 13.78
CA ALA A 590 -20.18 8.26 15.03
C ALA A 590 -20.31 6.77 14.71
N ARG A 591 -19.46 5.95 15.30
CA ARG A 591 -19.61 4.48 15.30
C ARG A 591 -20.13 4.07 16.66
N CYS A 592 -21.26 3.37 16.69
CA CYS A 592 -21.82 2.79 17.90
C CYS A 592 -21.40 1.33 18.04
N TRP A 593 -21.04 0.94 19.23
CA TRP A 593 -20.60 -0.40 19.57
C TRP A 593 -21.47 -0.94 20.70
N SER A 594 -21.93 -2.16 20.57
CA SER A 594 -22.74 -2.80 21.61
C SER A 594 -22.21 -4.18 21.98
N SER A 595 -22.18 -4.52 23.25
CA SER A 595 -21.98 -5.88 23.74
C SER A 595 -23.30 -6.46 24.24
N ARG A 596 -23.65 -7.67 23.85
CA ARG A 596 -24.80 -8.40 24.37
C ARG A 596 -24.52 -8.92 25.78
N ARG A 597 -25.51 -8.88 26.65
CA ARG A 597 -25.49 -9.72 27.85
C ARG A 597 -25.57 -11.19 27.41
N LEU A 598 -24.55 -11.95 27.69
CA LEU A 598 -24.61 -13.40 27.60
C LEU A 598 -25.53 -13.92 28.69
N GLY A 599 -26.80 -14.07 28.36
CA GLY A 599 -27.70 -14.96 29.07
C GLY A 599 -27.50 -16.35 28.44
N CYS A 600 -26.69 -17.20 29.04
CA CYS A 600 -26.78 -18.64 28.75
C CYS A 600 -28.10 -19.17 29.27
N PRO A 601 -28.80 -20.06 28.49
CA PRO A 601 -29.66 -21.01 29.09
C PRO A 601 -28.85 -22.08 29.82
#